data_898d154b42345b455b673f39c5b85128
#
_entry.id   898d154b42345b455b673f39c5b85128
#
_cell.length_a   1.000
_cell.length_b   1.000
_cell.length_c   1.000
_cell.angle_alpha   90.00
_cell.angle_beta   90.00
_cell.angle_gamma   90.00
#
_symmetry.space_group_name_H-M   'P 1'
#
loop_
_entity.id
_entity.type
_entity.pdbx_description
1 polymer ?
#
loop_
_entity_poly.entity_id
_entity_poly.type
_entity_poly.pdbx_seq_one_letter_code
_entity_poly.pdbx_strand_id
1 'polypeptide(L)'
;PHNLADSVNAIKAYCRKKGIGILFSAITEEGLEKLSPLGATEVTELADWADYIYRAEDLATLSGKAYNKKRNHVNRFMTDNPEWVLEPLKGKALDDAREFFAGMDSGSYSLMAEYERKQCANILRHYSLYPFEGAVLRGNGGKVVAFTVAEIIGDTLIVHIEKMNHDVSGAGESINKLFAAEMLMRYPDLKYINREDDAGDPGLRKA
;
A
#
# COMPACT_ATOMS: atom_id res chain seq x y z
N PRO A 1 -3.62 -27.72 6.72
CA PRO A 1 -4.90 -28.29 7.11
C PRO A 1 -5.97 -27.91 6.09
N HIS A 2 -6.73 -28.90 5.62
CA HIS A 2 -7.74 -28.70 4.58
C HIS A 2 -9.11 -28.29 5.14
N ASN A 3 -9.18 -28.02 6.48
CA ASN A 3 -10.43 -27.72 7.17
C ASN A 3 -10.19 -26.59 8.19
N LEU A 4 -10.97 -25.53 8.07
CA LEU A 4 -10.87 -24.35 8.95
C LEU A 4 -11.12 -24.71 10.42
N ALA A 5 -12.13 -25.57 10.68
CA ALA A 5 -12.48 -25.98 12.04
C ALA A 5 -11.32 -26.73 12.73
N ASP A 6 -10.64 -27.63 12.02
CA ASP A 6 -9.49 -28.35 12.56
C ASP A 6 -8.33 -27.42 12.86
N SER A 7 -8.09 -26.43 11.98
CA SER A 7 -7.06 -25.40 12.19
C SER A 7 -7.34 -24.57 13.43
N VAL A 8 -8.57 -24.08 13.57
CA VAL A 8 -9.00 -23.30 14.73
C VAL A 8 -8.92 -24.12 16.00
N ASN A 9 -9.33 -25.39 15.97
CA ASN A 9 -9.23 -26.27 17.12
C ASN A 9 -7.76 -26.55 17.53
N ALA A 10 -6.86 -26.73 16.58
CA ALA A 10 -5.44 -26.87 16.83
C ALA A 10 -4.85 -25.62 17.50
N ILE A 11 -5.20 -24.43 17.00
CA ILE A 11 -4.80 -23.13 17.60
C ILE A 11 -5.34 -23.04 19.04
N LYS A 12 -6.63 -23.33 19.25
CA LYS A 12 -7.25 -23.35 20.59
C LYS A 12 -6.54 -24.28 21.56
N ALA A 13 -6.21 -25.48 21.12
CA ALA A 13 -5.48 -26.44 21.94
C ALA A 13 -4.08 -25.94 22.31
N TYR A 14 -3.36 -25.36 21.35
CA TYR A 14 -2.06 -24.75 21.59
C TYR A 14 -2.13 -23.61 22.59
N CYS A 15 -3.06 -22.66 22.39
CA CYS A 15 -3.21 -21.48 23.26
C CYS A 15 -3.59 -21.88 24.69
N ARG A 16 -4.50 -22.86 24.86
CA ARG A 16 -4.82 -23.41 26.19
C ARG A 16 -3.59 -24.01 26.88
N LYS A 17 -2.77 -24.79 26.14
CA LYS A 17 -1.54 -25.36 26.68
C LYS A 17 -0.54 -24.29 27.13
N LYS A 18 -0.55 -23.14 26.47
CA LYS A 18 0.35 -22.02 26.77
C LYS A 18 -0.23 -21.01 27.76
N GLY A 19 -1.51 -21.12 28.13
CA GLY A 19 -2.18 -20.16 29.01
C GLY A 19 -2.34 -18.77 28.39
N ILE A 20 -2.46 -18.67 27.05
CA ILE A 20 -2.61 -17.41 26.31
C ILE A 20 -3.99 -17.31 25.69
N GLY A 21 -4.51 -16.07 25.58
CA GLY A 21 -5.75 -15.78 24.87
C GLY A 21 -5.60 -15.98 23.35
N ILE A 22 -6.74 -16.05 22.68
CA ILE A 22 -6.80 -16.13 21.22
C ILE A 22 -7.44 -14.86 20.70
N LEU A 23 -6.79 -14.21 19.74
CA LEU A 23 -7.33 -13.10 18.98
C LEU A 23 -7.12 -13.40 17.49
N PHE A 24 -8.20 -13.30 16.72
CA PHE A 24 -8.13 -13.23 15.27
C PHE A 24 -8.41 -11.77 14.88
N SER A 25 -7.51 -11.12 14.19
CA SER A 25 -7.68 -9.74 13.72
C SER A 25 -7.62 -9.67 12.19
N ALA A 26 -8.01 -8.53 11.63
CA ALA A 26 -8.09 -8.31 10.18
C ALA A 26 -8.94 -9.36 9.46
N ILE A 27 -10.07 -9.71 10.07
CA ILE A 27 -11.02 -10.70 9.54
C ILE A 27 -12.09 -9.98 8.73
N THR A 28 -12.29 -10.39 7.48
CA THR A 28 -13.39 -9.91 6.63
C THR A 28 -14.75 -10.40 7.16
N GLU A 29 -15.86 -9.77 6.73
CA GLU A 29 -17.21 -10.23 7.07
C GLU A 29 -17.43 -11.70 6.69
N GLU A 30 -17.01 -12.13 5.50
CA GLU A 30 -17.06 -13.53 5.07
C GLU A 30 -16.24 -14.45 5.98
N GLY A 31 -15.08 -14.01 6.41
CA GLY A 31 -14.23 -14.72 7.37
C GLY A 31 -14.90 -14.85 8.73
N LEU A 32 -15.58 -13.79 9.19
CA LEU A 32 -16.31 -13.77 10.45
C LEU A 32 -17.49 -14.76 10.43
N GLU A 33 -18.25 -14.82 9.36
CA GLU A 33 -19.35 -15.80 9.19
C GLU A 33 -18.84 -17.24 9.36
N LYS A 34 -17.64 -17.53 8.88
CA LYS A 34 -17.02 -18.87 8.98
C LYS A 34 -16.42 -19.15 10.36
N LEU A 35 -15.92 -18.13 11.06
CA LEU A 35 -15.26 -18.26 12.37
C LEU A 35 -16.24 -18.21 13.53
N SER A 36 -17.32 -17.44 13.44
CA SER A 36 -18.30 -17.27 14.51
C SER A 36 -18.88 -18.60 15.04
N PRO A 37 -19.28 -19.57 14.21
CA PRO A 37 -19.76 -20.86 14.67
C PRO A 37 -18.70 -21.69 15.42
N LEU A 38 -17.44 -21.36 15.26
CA LEU A 38 -16.32 -22.04 15.91
C LEU A 38 -16.02 -21.50 17.31
N GLY A 39 -16.91 -20.68 17.88
CA GLY A 39 -16.90 -20.24 19.28
C GLY A 39 -16.17 -18.90 19.48
N ALA A 40 -16.44 -17.92 18.63
CA ALA A 40 -16.13 -16.53 18.93
C ALA A 40 -16.99 -16.08 20.13
N THR A 41 -16.34 -15.44 21.11
CA THR A 41 -17.00 -14.95 22.32
C THR A 41 -17.22 -13.45 22.29
N GLU A 42 -16.42 -12.74 21.51
CA GLU A 42 -16.48 -11.30 21.34
C GLU A 42 -16.07 -10.95 19.90
N VAL A 43 -16.74 -9.97 19.30
CA VAL A 43 -16.44 -9.44 17.98
C VAL A 43 -16.38 -7.92 18.11
N THR A 44 -15.26 -7.33 17.67
CA THR A 44 -15.08 -5.88 17.68
C THR A 44 -14.77 -5.43 16.27
N GLU A 45 -15.51 -4.44 15.79
CA GLU A 45 -15.21 -3.77 14.53
C GLU A 45 -14.02 -2.82 14.71
N LEU A 46 -13.04 -2.93 13.83
CA LEU A 46 -11.83 -2.09 13.80
C LEU A 46 -11.91 -1.16 12.59
N ALA A 47 -12.74 -0.11 12.69
CA ALA A 47 -12.95 0.85 11.59
C ALA A 47 -11.65 1.53 11.12
N ASP A 48 -10.68 1.69 12.02
CA ASP A 48 -9.36 2.27 11.70
C ASP A 48 -8.46 1.33 10.88
N TRP A 49 -8.88 0.07 10.72
CA TRP A 49 -8.18 -0.96 9.95
C TRP A 49 -8.90 -1.29 8.64
N ALA A 50 -9.83 -0.45 8.24
CA ALA A 50 -10.55 -0.62 6.98
C ALA A 50 -9.67 -0.14 5.81
N ASP A 51 -9.47 -1.01 4.83
CA ASP A 51 -8.68 -0.71 3.64
C ASP A 51 -9.38 0.28 2.72
N TYR A 52 -8.60 1.14 2.08
CA TYR A 52 -9.05 2.05 1.03
C TYR A 52 -8.96 1.36 -0.33
N ILE A 53 -10.11 0.91 -0.82
CA ILE A 53 -10.21 0.21 -2.10
C ILE A 53 -10.80 1.14 -3.16
N TYR A 54 -10.07 1.33 -4.25
CA TYR A 54 -10.45 2.15 -5.40
C TYR A 54 -10.66 1.26 -6.62
N ARG A 55 -11.53 1.69 -7.54
CA ARG A 55 -11.51 1.12 -8.89
C ARG A 55 -10.21 1.55 -9.57
N ALA A 56 -9.52 0.59 -10.18
CA ALA A 56 -8.22 0.86 -10.80
C ALA A 56 -8.33 1.92 -11.91
N GLU A 57 -9.40 1.89 -12.71
CA GLU A 57 -9.68 2.88 -13.74
C GLU A 57 -9.86 4.29 -13.19
N ASP A 58 -10.51 4.43 -12.02
CA ASP A 58 -10.72 5.74 -11.39
C ASP A 58 -9.41 6.40 -10.99
N LEU A 59 -8.48 5.64 -10.41
CA LEU A 59 -7.16 6.16 -10.06
C LEU A 59 -6.28 6.43 -11.29
N ALA A 60 -6.34 5.58 -12.30
CA ALA A 60 -5.57 5.76 -13.53
C ALA A 60 -6.01 6.98 -14.34
N THR A 61 -7.30 7.30 -14.36
CA THR A 61 -7.83 8.41 -15.15
C THR A 61 -8.08 9.67 -14.33
N LEU A 62 -8.35 9.53 -13.03
CA LEU A 62 -8.84 10.56 -12.14
C LEU A 62 -10.10 11.25 -12.69
N SER A 63 -10.99 10.52 -13.34
CA SER A 63 -12.20 11.05 -13.98
C SER A 63 -13.23 11.52 -12.95
N GLY A 64 -14.08 12.49 -13.36
CA GLY A 64 -15.18 12.98 -12.52
C GLY A 64 -14.79 14.14 -11.57
N LYS A 65 -15.82 14.72 -10.95
CA LYS A 65 -15.68 15.94 -10.10
C LYS A 65 -14.93 15.64 -8.79
N ALA A 66 -15.10 14.45 -8.23
CA ALA A 66 -14.44 14.05 -6.98
C ALA A 66 -12.90 14.12 -7.07
N TYR A 67 -12.36 13.86 -8.25
CA TYR A 67 -10.92 13.85 -8.48
C TYR A 67 -10.32 15.18 -8.98
N ASN A 68 -11.12 16.28 -9.06
CA ASN A 68 -10.63 17.57 -9.57
C ASN A 68 -9.37 18.06 -8.87
N LYS A 69 -9.33 17.98 -7.54
CA LYS A 69 -8.18 18.39 -6.74
C LYS A 69 -6.94 17.57 -7.08
N LYS A 70 -7.08 16.25 -7.12
CA LYS A 70 -5.97 15.34 -7.45
C LYS A 70 -5.46 15.57 -8.87
N ARG A 71 -6.34 15.76 -9.86
CA ARG A 71 -5.94 16.12 -11.22
C ARG A 71 -5.14 17.44 -11.29
N ASN A 72 -5.57 18.44 -10.54
CA ASN A 72 -4.85 19.72 -10.50
C ASN A 72 -3.43 19.56 -9.93
N HIS A 73 -3.26 18.72 -8.90
CA HIS A 73 -1.95 18.43 -8.33
C HIS A 73 -1.06 17.68 -9.36
N VAL A 74 -1.61 16.68 -10.06
CA VAL A 74 -0.89 15.96 -11.13
C VAL A 74 -0.51 16.90 -12.27
N ASN A 75 -1.44 17.74 -12.75
CA ASN A 75 -1.16 18.69 -13.80
C ASN A 75 -0.08 19.70 -13.41
N ARG A 76 -0.11 20.17 -12.17
CA ARG A 76 0.92 21.05 -11.62
C ARG A 76 2.27 20.34 -11.59
N PHE A 77 2.33 19.13 -11.08
CA PHE A 77 3.56 18.32 -11.06
C PHE A 77 4.15 18.20 -12.48
N MET A 78 3.35 17.83 -13.47
CA MET A 78 3.79 17.66 -14.85
C MET A 78 4.26 18.98 -15.49
N THR A 79 3.62 20.10 -15.11
CA THR A 79 4.03 21.42 -15.58
C THR A 79 5.36 21.87 -14.95
N ASP A 80 5.50 21.65 -13.63
CA ASP A 80 6.69 22.04 -12.90
C ASP A 80 7.89 21.10 -13.17
N ASN A 81 7.62 19.87 -13.66
CA ASN A 81 8.62 18.84 -13.96
C ASN A 81 8.44 18.30 -15.40
N PRO A 82 8.68 19.09 -16.45
CA PRO A 82 8.46 18.65 -17.84
C PRO A 82 9.34 17.47 -18.25
N GLU A 83 10.42 17.18 -17.54
CA GLU A 83 11.31 16.04 -17.78
C GLU A 83 10.95 14.81 -16.92
N TRP A 84 9.75 14.78 -16.35
CA TRP A 84 9.35 13.65 -15.50
C TRP A 84 9.38 12.32 -16.25
N VAL A 85 9.76 11.25 -15.54
CA VAL A 85 9.76 9.88 -16.05
C VAL A 85 9.24 8.94 -14.96
N LEU A 86 8.35 8.03 -15.36
CA LEU A 86 8.01 6.86 -14.55
C LEU A 86 8.78 5.66 -15.10
N GLU A 87 9.49 4.95 -14.25
CA GLU A 87 10.26 3.77 -14.66
C GLU A 87 10.04 2.61 -13.67
N PRO A 88 10.11 1.35 -14.15
CA PRO A 88 9.96 0.18 -13.27
C PRO A 88 11.03 0.17 -12.18
N LEU A 89 10.62 -0.27 -10.97
CA LEU A 89 11.51 -0.38 -9.80
C LEU A 89 12.45 -1.59 -9.93
N LYS A 90 13.47 -1.48 -10.78
CA LYS A 90 14.47 -2.52 -11.02
C LYS A 90 15.83 -1.94 -11.36
N GLY A 91 16.89 -2.75 -11.17
CA GLY A 91 18.26 -2.33 -11.47
C GLY A 91 18.61 -1.01 -10.78
N LYS A 92 19.14 -0.04 -11.57
CA LYS A 92 19.54 1.27 -11.02
C LYS A 92 18.40 2.02 -10.37
N ALA A 93 17.17 1.94 -10.89
CA ALA A 93 16.01 2.61 -10.29
C ALA A 93 15.70 2.09 -8.88
N LEU A 94 15.91 0.80 -8.63
CA LEU A 94 15.78 0.22 -7.28
C LEU A 94 16.88 0.74 -6.33
N ASP A 95 18.11 0.88 -6.81
CA ASP A 95 19.19 1.42 -6.00
C ASP A 95 18.97 2.90 -5.68
N ASP A 96 18.53 3.68 -6.66
CA ASP A 96 18.17 5.09 -6.48
C ASP A 96 16.98 5.27 -5.51
N ALA A 97 16.00 4.37 -5.54
CA ALA A 97 14.89 4.37 -4.59
C ALA A 97 15.36 4.05 -3.15
N ARG A 98 16.31 3.13 -3.00
CA ARG A 98 16.94 2.83 -1.69
C ARG A 98 17.67 4.05 -1.13
N GLU A 99 18.45 4.73 -1.97
CA GLU A 99 19.17 5.94 -1.61
C GLU A 99 18.20 7.07 -1.24
N PHE A 100 17.18 7.29 -2.07
CA PHE A 100 16.12 8.26 -1.80
C PHE A 100 15.43 7.98 -0.46
N PHE A 101 15.03 6.74 -0.21
CA PHE A 101 14.36 6.36 1.03
C PHE A 101 15.29 6.50 2.25
N ALA A 102 16.56 6.15 2.11
CA ALA A 102 17.55 6.33 3.19
C ALA A 102 17.75 7.80 3.58
N GLY A 103 17.67 8.71 2.59
CA GLY A 103 17.79 10.16 2.78
C GLY A 103 16.53 10.85 3.27
N MET A 104 15.37 10.17 3.30
CA MET A 104 14.13 10.75 3.81
C MET A 104 14.19 10.95 5.32
N ASP A 105 13.80 12.14 5.77
CA ASP A 105 13.57 12.38 7.20
C ASP A 105 12.39 11.52 7.69
N SER A 106 12.54 10.89 8.85
CA SER A 106 11.50 10.06 9.43
C SER A 106 10.28 10.85 9.92
N GLY A 107 10.39 12.17 10.03
CA GLY A 107 9.30 13.09 10.40
C GLY A 107 8.61 12.81 11.74
N SER A 108 8.68 11.59 12.23
CA SER A 108 8.07 11.12 13.48
C SER A 108 9.03 10.18 14.21
N TYR A 109 9.16 10.37 15.50
CA TYR A 109 9.98 9.53 16.39
C TYR A 109 9.13 8.47 17.13
N SER A 110 7.95 8.10 16.59
CA SER A 110 7.15 7.05 17.19
C SER A 110 7.76 5.66 16.92
N LEU A 111 7.54 4.71 17.84
CA LEU A 111 7.97 3.32 17.66
C LEU A 111 7.36 2.69 16.40
N MET A 112 6.14 3.09 16.05
CA MET A 112 5.46 2.61 14.85
C MET A 112 6.15 3.13 13.58
N ALA A 113 6.50 4.42 13.51
CA ALA A 113 7.22 5.00 12.38
C ALA A 113 8.62 4.38 12.21
N GLU A 114 9.31 4.07 13.31
CA GLU A 114 10.59 3.38 13.27
C GLU A 114 10.43 1.94 12.75
N TYR A 115 9.39 1.23 13.20
CA TYR A 115 9.08 -0.11 12.73
C TYR A 115 8.77 -0.10 11.23
N GLU A 116 7.85 0.77 10.78
CA GLU A 116 7.51 0.94 9.36
C GLU A 116 8.76 1.22 8.51
N ARG A 117 9.62 2.14 8.95
CA ARG A 117 10.87 2.46 8.26
C ARG A 117 11.78 1.24 8.09
N LYS A 118 11.90 0.41 9.13
CA LYS A 118 12.67 -0.85 9.08
C LYS A 118 12.06 -1.83 8.10
N GLN A 119 10.71 -1.96 8.09
CA GLN A 119 10.02 -2.86 7.15
C GLN A 119 10.18 -2.38 5.71
N CYS A 120 9.98 -1.10 5.42
CA CYS A 120 10.21 -0.53 4.09
C CYS A 120 11.63 -0.77 3.59
N ALA A 121 12.63 -0.50 4.43
CA ALA A 121 14.04 -0.76 4.08
C ALA A 121 14.31 -2.25 3.82
N ASN A 122 13.69 -3.14 4.60
CA ASN A 122 13.81 -4.59 4.42
C ASN A 122 13.16 -5.05 3.11
N ILE A 123 11.96 -4.57 2.79
CA ILE A 123 11.28 -4.85 1.53
C ILE A 123 12.13 -4.40 0.34
N LEU A 124 12.61 -3.16 0.34
CA LEU A 124 13.47 -2.64 -0.73
C LEU A 124 14.76 -3.47 -0.88
N ARG A 125 15.36 -3.92 0.23
CA ARG A 125 16.57 -4.78 0.20
C ARG A 125 16.31 -6.11 -0.49
N HIS A 126 15.16 -6.72 -0.24
CA HIS A 126 14.80 -8.05 -0.72
C HIS A 126 13.80 -8.02 -1.89
N TYR A 127 13.56 -6.85 -2.48
CA TYR A 127 12.56 -6.61 -3.51
C TYR A 127 12.57 -7.67 -4.62
N SER A 128 13.74 -8.02 -5.11
CA SER A 128 13.89 -8.97 -6.21
C SER A 128 13.61 -10.44 -5.84
N LEU A 129 13.37 -10.75 -4.57
CA LEU A 129 13.02 -12.11 -4.11
C LEU A 129 11.50 -12.34 -4.16
N TYR A 130 10.71 -11.32 -4.37
CA TYR A 130 9.25 -11.36 -4.34
C TYR A 130 8.67 -10.93 -5.69
N PRO A 131 7.46 -11.37 -6.04
CA PRO A 131 6.77 -10.97 -7.26
C PRO A 131 6.17 -9.56 -7.15
N PHE A 132 6.94 -8.62 -6.61
CA PHE A 132 6.49 -7.25 -6.49
C PHE A 132 6.49 -6.50 -7.81
N GLU A 133 5.51 -5.66 -7.97
CA GLU A 133 5.46 -4.58 -8.94
C GLU A 133 5.83 -3.26 -8.26
N GLY A 134 6.49 -2.39 -8.98
CA GLY A 134 6.84 -1.09 -8.42
C GLY A 134 7.37 -0.13 -9.47
N ALA A 135 7.37 1.14 -9.12
CA ALA A 135 7.86 2.20 -9.98
C ALA A 135 8.59 3.29 -9.18
N VAL A 136 9.47 3.98 -9.88
CA VAL A 136 10.11 5.22 -9.45
C VAL A 136 9.60 6.35 -10.33
N LEU A 137 9.18 7.44 -9.71
CA LEU A 137 8.88 8.71 -10.38
C LEU A 137 10.06 9.65 -10.23
N ARG A 138 10.57 10.11 -11.37
CA ARG A 138 11.61 11.14 -11.42
C ARG A 138 11.01 12.48 -11.84
N GLY A 139 11.52 13.53 -11.24
CA GLY A 139 11.29 14.90 -11.66
C GLY A 139 12.44 15.45 -12.51
N ASN A 140 12.52 16.77 -12.62
CA ASN A 140 13.56 17.46 -13.37
C ASN A 140 14.96 17.05 -12.93
N GLY A 141 15.86 16.95 -13.92
CA GLY A 141 17.24 16.51 -13.69
C GLY A 141 17.36 15.05 -13.26
N GLY A 142 16.34 14.21 -13.51
CA GLY A 142 16.35 12.78 -13.23
C GLY A 142 16.32 12.40 -11.73
N LYS A 143 16.02 13.35 -10.85
CA LYS A 143 15.96 13.11 -9.39
C LYS A 143 14.73 12.27 -9.02
N VAL A 144 14.92 11.26 -8.17
CA VAL A 144 13.79 10.52 -7.60
C VAL A 144 12.95 11.44 -6.73
N VAL A 145 11.66 11.51 -6.99
CA VAL A 145 10.69 12.31 -6.22
C VAL A 145 9.63 11.47 -5.54
N ALA A 146 9.41 10.24 -6.01
CA ALA A 146 8.56 9.27 -5.35
C ALA A 146 8.90 7.84 -5.82
N PHE A 147 8.51 6.85 -5.04
CA PHE A 147 8.48 5.44 -5.45
C PHE A 147 7.32 4.70 -4.83
N THR A 148 6.93 3.59 -5.45
CA THR A 148 5.87 2.71 -4.95
C THR A 148 6.27 1.24 -5.08
N VAL A 149 5.76 0.42 -4.16
CA VAL A 149 5.88 -1.05 -4.17
C VAL A 149 4.50 -1.64 -3.95
N ALA A 150 4.12 -2.58 -4.79
CA ALA A 150 2.83 -3.24 -4.76
C ALA A 150 2.95 -4.73 -5.13
N GLU A 151 1.88 -5.47 -4.91
CA GLU A 151 1.72 -6.83 -5.45
C GLU A 151 0.32 -7.00 -6.04
N ILE A 152 0.16 -8.01 -6.92
CA ILE A 152 -1.14 -8.35 -7.50
C ILE A 152 -1.65 -9.62 -6.85
N ILE A 153 -2.84 -9.56 -6.25
CA ILE A 153 -3.58 -10.70 -5.72
C ILE A 153 -4.95 -10.77 -6.40
N GLY A 154 -5.13 -11.77 -7.25
CA GLY A 154 -6.35 -11.88 -8.06
C GLY A 154 -6.49 -10.72 -9.05
N ASP A 155 -7.54 -9.93 -8.91
CA ASP A 155 -7.82 -8.75 -9.73
C ASP A 155 -7.57 -7.43 -8.99
N THR A 156 -6.78 -7.47 -7.91
CA THR A 156 -6.49 -6.33 -7.03
C THR A 156 -4.99 -6.09 -6.95
N LEU A 157 -4.58 -4.84 -7.17
CA LEU A 157 -3.23 -4.34 -6.87
C LEU A 157 -3.20 -3.83 -5.43
N ILE A 158 -2.39 -4.43 -4.58
CA ILE A 158 -2.20 -4.00 -3.19
C ILE A 158 -0.94 -3.16 -3.11
N VAL A 159 -1.07 -1.90 -2.72
CA VAL A 159 0.03 -0.94 -2.61
C VAL A 159 0.55 -0.93 -1.18
N HIS A 160 1.68 -1.61 -0.95
CA HIS A 160 2.31 -1.71 0.37
C HIS A 160 3.17 -0.50 0.76
N ILE A 161 3.79 0.13 -0.22
CA ILE A 161 4.67 1.27 0.01
C ILE A 161 4.42 2.32 -1.06
N GLU A 162 4.15 3.53 -0.60
CA GLU A 162 4.18 4.73 -1.43
C GLU A 162 4.89 5.84 -0.64
N LYS A 163 6.05 6.29 -1.14
CA LYS A 163 6.87 7.31 -0.51
C LYS A 163 7.19 8.40 -1.52
N MET A 164 7.11 9.64 -1.07
CA MET A 164 7.33 10.81 -1.92
C MET A 164 8.11 11.90 -1.18
N ASN A 165 8.76 12.75 -1.95
CA ASN A 165 9.31 14.00 -1.45
C ASN A 165 8.17 15.02 -1.29
N HIS A 166 7.85 15.40 -0.06
CA HIS A 166 6.78 16.36 0.25
C HIS A 166 7.06 17.79 -0.23
N ASP A 167 8.32 18.13 -0.53
CA ASP A 167 8.70 19.42 -1.09
C ASP A 167 8.36 19.53 -2.59
N VAL A 168 8.06 18.40 -3.24
CA VAL A 168 7.68 18.35 -4.66
C VAL A 168 6.16 18.25 -4.78
N SER A 169 5.53 19.38 -5.08
CA SER A 169 4.08 19.48 -5.18
C SER A 169 3.50 18.50 -6.19
N GLY A 170 2.53 17.70 -5.78
CA GLY A 170 1.81 16.74 -6.61
C GLY A 170 2.58 15.44 -6.93
N ALA A 171 3.75 15.19 -6.31
CA ALA A 171 4.51 13.96 -6.54
C ALA A 171 3.72 12.71 -6.13
N GLY A 172 3.02 12.75 -4.99
CA GLY A 172 2.20 11.63 -4.49
C GLY A 172 1.03 11.31 -5.40
N GLU A 173 0.23 12.30 -5.78
CA GLU A 173 -0.89 12.10 -6.70
C GLU A 173 -0.41 11.65 -8.08
N SER A 174 0.78 12.11 -8.50
CA SER A 174 1.35 11.74 -9.79
C SER A 174 1.83 10.30 -9.82
N ILE A 175 2.58 9.85 -8.81
CA ILE A 175 3.01 8.45 -8.79
C ILE A 175 1.82 7.51 -8.70
N ASN A 176 0.83 7.83 -7.88
CA ASN A 176 -0.40 7.06 -7.72
C ASN A 176 -1.13 6.89 -9.06
N LYS A 177 -1.42 8.01 -9.75
CA LYS A 177 -2.10 8.00 -11.05
C LYS A 177 -1.30 7.27 -12.13
N LEU A 178 -0.02 7.61 -12.26
CA LEU A 178 0.82 7.09 -13.34
C LEU A 178 1.09 5.60 -13.16
N PHE A 179 1.32 5.16 -11.93
CA PHE A 179 1.51 3.74 -11.63
C PHE A 179 0.22 2.94 -11.84
N ALA A 180 -0.94 3.47 -11.42
CA ALA A 180 -2.23 2.84 -11.70
C ALA A 180 -2.47 2.67 -13.21
N ALA A 181 -2.15 3.69 -14.01
CA ALA A 181 -2.28 3.62 -15.47
C ALA A 181 -1.32 2.60 -16.10
N GLU A 182 -0.06 2.57 -15.67
CA GLU A 182 0.93 1.58 -16.08
C GLU A 182 0.49 0.15 -15.75
N MET A 183 -0.03 -0.07 -14.53
CA MET A 183 -0.49 -1.38 -14.09
C MET A 183 -1.70 -1.86 -14.88
N LEU A 184 -2.68 -1.00 -15.16
CA LEU A 184 -3.83 -1.35 -16.01
C LEU A 184 -3.42 -1.69 -17.46
N MET A 185 -2.42 -1.01 -18.01
CA MET A 185 -1.91 -1.30 -19.33
C MET A 185 -1.24 -2.68 -19.38
N ARG A 186 -0.50 -3.06 -18.32
CA ARG A 186 0.21 -4.35 -18.23
C ARG A 186 -0.71 -5.49 -17.81
N TYR A 187 -1.73 -5.21 -17.00
CA TYR A 187 -2.67 -6.17 -16.42
C TYR A 187 -4.11 -5.72 -16.67
N PRO A 188 -4.66 -5.96 -17.88
CA PRO A 188 -6.00 -5.46 -18.27
C PRO A 188 -7.15 -6.00 -17.41
N ASP A 189 -6.94 -7.13 -16.73
CA ASP A 189 -7.94 -7.75 -15.84
C ASP A 189 -7.96 -7.14 -14.42
N LEU A 190 -7.08 -6.19 -14.13
CA LEU A 190 -7.01 -5.49 -12.86
C LEU A 190 -8.25 -4.62 -12.66
N LYS A 191 -8.98 -4.83 -11.56
CA LYS A 191 -10.21 -4.08 -11.25
C LYS A 191 -10.05 -3.08 -10.13
N TYR A 192 -9.25 -3.45 -9.12
CA TYR A 192 -9.15 -2.71 -7.89
C TYR A 192 -7.71 -2.36 -7.55
N ILE A 193 -7.55 -1.25 -6.82
CA ILE A 193 -6.31 -0.87 -6.15
C ILE A 193 -6.64 -0.70 -4.68
N ASN A 194 -6.02 -1.52 -3.85
CA ASN A 194 -6.06 -1.43 -2.41
C ASN A 194 -4.84 -0.62 -1.94
N ARG A 195 -5.06 0.44 -1.19
CA ARG A 195 -3.99 1.29 -0.63
C ARG A 195 -3.81 1.08 0.87
N GLU A 196 -4.24 -0.07 1.36
CA GLU A 196 -4.23 -0.46 2.76
C GLU A 196 -5.00 0.54 3.65
N ASP A 197 -4.85 0.45 4.96
CA ASP A 197 -5.52 1.31 5.91
C ASP A 197 -4.77 2.62 6.18
N ASP A 198 -5.39 3.51 6.96
CA ASP A 198 -4.77 4.78 7.39
C ASP A 198 -4.15 4.70 8.79
N ALA A 199 -4.10 3.51 9.38
CA ALA A 199 -3.64 3.28 10.75
C ALA A 199 -4.25 4.26 11.79
N GLY A 200 -5.48 4.76 11.51
CA GLY A 200 -6.17 5.74 12.34
C GLY A 200 -5.69 7.18 12.16
N ASP A 201 -4.91 7.51 11.12
CA ASP A 201 -4.49 8.88 10.85
C ASP A 201 -5.63 9.71 10.21
N PRO A 202 -6.20 10.72 10.93
CA PRO A 202 -7.29 11.55 10.39
C PRO A 202 -6.86 12.40 9.18
N GLY A 203 -5.57 12.62 8.97
CA GLY A 203 -5.02 13.34 7.82
C GLY A 203 -5.14 12.53 6.54
N LEU A 204 -4.79 11.24 6.61
CA LEU A 204 -4.92 10.30 5.50
C LEU A 204 -6.39 10.03 5.17
N ARG A 205 -7.26 9.94 6.21
CA ARG A 205 -8.71 9.70 6.04
C ARG A 205 -9.44 10.79 5.25
N LYS A 206 -8.90 12.00 5.18
CA LYS A 206 -9.49 13.15 4.46
C LYS A 206 -8.91 13.36 3.07
N ALA A 207 -7.88 12.61 2.71
CA ALA A 207 -7.18 12.73 1.44
C ALA A 207 -7.89 11.88 0.36
#